data_bc7fc29f47cd0765ea11d33bbf2bee06
#
_entry.id   bc7fc29f47cd0765ea11d33bbf2bee06
#
_cell.length_a   1.000
_cell.length_b   1.000
_cell.length_c   1.000
_cell.angle_alpha   90.00
_cell.angle_beta   90.00
_cell.angle_gamma   90.00
#
_symmetry.space_group_name_H-M   'P 1'
#
loop_
_entity.id
_entity.type
_entity.pdbx_description
1 polymer ?
#
loop_
_entity_poly.entity_id
_entity_poly.type
_entity_poly.pdbx_seq_one_letter_code
_entity_poly.pdbx_strand_id
1 'polypeptide(L)'
;RRRILMYYKPEGEICSAHDPEGRPTVFERLPPLNHDRWVMVGRLDINSTGLLLFTNDGELAHRLMHPSNEIEREYAVRVMGEVTPEIMLNLKRGVMLEDGMAQFDDIVEKGGEGINKWYQVKLKEGRNREVRRLFESQGLKVSRLLRIRYGSVSLPRELRTGRYLELDRREIDTLAGLVNIRPRQGTGLYGIEIGRAHV
;
A
#
# COMPACT_ATOMS: atom_id res chain seq x y z
N ARG A 1 -19.30 -12.54 1.15
CA ARG A 1 -18.90 -11.70 0.02
C ARG A 1 -17.56 -11.03 0.31
N ARG A 2 -16.67 -11.09 -0.66
CA ARG A 2 -15.34 -10.45 -0.53
C ARG A 2 -15.51 -8.93 -0.58
N ARG A 3 -14.93 -8.26 0.40
CA ARG A 3 -14.94 -6.80 0.51
C ARG A 3 -13.52 -6.29 0.70
N ILE A 4 -13.26 -5.11 0.16
CA ILE A 4 -11.97 -4.44 0.33
C ILE A 4 -12.25 -2.96 0.59
N LEU A 5 -11.58 -2.42 1.62
CA LEU A 5 -11.58 -0.99 1.90
C LEU A 5 -10.21 -0.42 1.57
N MET A 6 -10.19 0.78 1.00
CA MET A 6 -8.98 1.59 0.98
C MET A 6 -9.12 2.66 2.06
N TYR A 7 -8.12 2.81 2.88
CA TYR A 7 -8.07 3.75 3.98
C TYR A 7 -6.91 4.68 3.80
N TYR A 8 -7.14 5.98 4.01
CA TYR A 8 -6.06 6.97 3.98
C TYR A 8 -5.54 7.11 5.41
N LYS A 9 -4.47 6.36 5.72
CA LYS A 9 -3.89 6.38 7.06
C LYS A 9 -3.23 7.73 7.33
N PRO A 10 -3.59 8.43 8.42
CA PRO A 10 -2.88 9.64 8.81
C PRO A 10 -1.60 9.31 9.56
N GLU A 11 -0.74 10.31 9.69
CA GLU A 11 0.41 10.20 10.58
C GLU A 11 -0.09 10.08 12.02
N GLY A 12 0.59 9.27 12.82
CA GLY A 12 0.28 9.10 14.23
C GLY A 12 -0.58 7.89 14.56
N GLU A 13 -1.25 7.28 13.58
CA GLU A 13 -1.96 6.02 13.80
C GLU A 13 -1.03 4.83 13.60
N ILE A 14 -1.20 3.81 14.45
CA ILE A 14 -0.40 2.60 14.34
C ILE A 14 -1.17 1.50 13.61
N CYS A 15 -0.45 0.67 12.90
CA CYS A 15 -1.00 -0.50 12.19
C CYS A 15 -1.03 -1.71 13.11
N SER A 16 -1.90 -1.63 14.12
CA SER A 16 -2.08 -2.70 15.09
C SER A 16 -3.51 -2.62 15.62
N ALA A 17 -4.07 -3.75 16.02
CA ALA A 17 -5.42 -3.78 16.61
C ALA A 17 -5.42 -3.21 18.02
N HIS A 18 -4.27 -3.19 18.69
CA HIS A 18 -4.18 -2.72 20.07
C HIS A 18 -2.82 -2.07 20.31
N ASP A 19 -2.84 -0.97 21.07
CA ASP A 19 -1.61 -0.30 21.46
C ASP A 19 -1.57 -0.14 22.98
N PRO A 20 -0.61 -0.77 23.67
CA PRO A 20 -0.48 -0.62 25.14
C PRO A 20 -0.25 0.82 25.57
N GLU A 21 0.28 1.69 24.69
CA GLU A 21 0.50 3.10 24.99
C GLU A 21 -0.70 3.97 24.70
N GLY A 22 -1.80 3.40 24.24
CA GLY A 22 -3.04 4.12 24.00
C GLY A 22 -3.05 5.01 22.76
N ARG A 23 -2.11 4.81 21.84
CA ARG A 23 -2.10 5.56 20.58
C ARG A 23 -3.25 5.09 19.69
N PRO A 24 -3.82 5.99 18.85
CA PRO A 24 -4.90 5.57 17.96
C PRO A 24 -4.42 4.51 16.95
N THR A 25 -5.31 3.58 16.63
CA THR A 25 -5.01 2.52 15.67
C THR A 25 -5.83 2.73 14.40
N VAL A 26 -5.33 2.14 13.30
CA VAL A 26 -5.99 2.21 12.00
C VAL A 26 -7.36 1.54 11.99
N PHE A 27 -7.64 0.65 12.95
CA PHE A 27 -8.91 -0.07 13.00
C PHE A 27 -10.07 0.75 13.57
N GLU A 28 -9.78 1.83 14.30
CA GLU A 28 -10.81 2.56 15.05
C GLU A 28 -11.85 3.25 14.19
N ARG A 29 -11.50 3.58 12.95
CA ARG A 29 -12.40 4.32 12.05
C ARG A 29 -13.03 3.45 10.97
N LEU A 30 -12.79 2.14 11.01
CA LEU A 30 -13.36 1.23 10.02
C LEU A 30 -14.80 0.89 10.35
N PRO A 31 -15.64 0.63 9.34
CA PRO A 31 -17.02 0.22 9.59
C PRO A 31 -17.05 -1.19 10.19
N PRO A 32 -18.06 -1.48 11.05
CA PRO A 32 -18.15 -2.81 11.64
C PRO A 32 -18.53 -3.87 10.61
N LEU A 33 -18.15 -5.11 10.88
CA LEU A 33 -18.56 -6.29 10.13
C LEU A 33 -19.35 -7.21 11.08
N ASN A 34 -20.42 -7.83 10.55
CA ASN A 34 -21.30 -8.64 11.39
C ASN A 34 -20.66 -9.96 11.86
N HIS A 35 -20.10 -10.73 10.96
CA HIS A 35 -19.56 -12.06 11.25
C HIS A 35 -18.12 -12.24 10.80
N ASP A 36 -17.52 -11.18 10.31
CA ASP A 36 -16.15 -11.16 9.81
C ASP A 36 -15.35 -10.10 10.56
N ARG A 37 -14.10 -9.98 10.21
CA ARG A 37 -13.26 -8.88 10.67
C ARG A 37 -12.35 -8.42 9.56
N TRP A 38 -11.94 -7.17 9.67
CA TRP A 38 -11.01 -6.60 8.71
C TRP A 38 -9.60 -7.12 8.96
N VAL A 39 -8.99 -7.60 7.90
CA VAL A 39 -7.60 -8.03 7.90
C VAL A 39 -6.80 -6.98 7.13
N MET A 40 -5.77 -6.46 7.76
CA MET A 40 -4.91 -5.44 7.18
C MET A 40 -3.99 -6.06 6.13
N VAL A 41 -3.91 -5.43 4.96
CA VAL A 41 -3.02 -5.86 3.89
C VAL A 41 -1.73 -5.05 4.01
N GLY A 42 -0.76 -5.61 4.69
CA GLY A 42 0.51 -4.94 4.94
C GLY A 42 0.43 -3.92 6.07
N ARG A 43 1.46 -3.11 6.18
CA ARG A 43 1.59 -2.14 7.27
C ARG A 43 2.27 -0.88 6.76
N LEU A 44 2.00 0.22 7.45
CA LEU A 44 2.72 1.47 7.31
C LEU A 44 3.21 1.88 8.69
N ASP A 45 4.36 2.53 8.75
CA ASP A 45 4.91 3.03 10.01
C ASP A 45 4.03 4.12 10.60
N ILE A 46 4.19 4.39 11.89
CA ILE A 46 3.42 5.42 12.58
C ILE A 46 3.56 6.79 11.91
N ASN A 47 4.73 7.09 11.38
CA ASN A 47 5.01 8.37 10.72
C ASN A 47 4.90 8.31 9.20
N SER A 48 4.36 7.23 8.64
CA SER A 48 4.05 7.12 7.23
C SER A 48 2.55 7.28 7.03
N THR A 49 2.16 7.80 5.87
CA THR A 49 0.77 8.09 5.57
C THR A 49 0.33 7.40 4.29
N GLY A 50 -0.96 7.49 3.99
CA GLY A 50 -1.48 7.09 2.69
C GLY A 50 -2.25 5.80 2.67
N LEU A 51 -2.22 5.17 1.51
CA LEU A 51 -3.09 4.05 1.18
C LEU A 51 -2.76 2.81 2.00
N LEU A 52 -3.76 2.32 2.70
CA LEU A 52 -3.71 1.05 3.43
C LEU A 52 -4.97 0.28 3.09
N LEU A 53 -4.82 -0.98 2.71
CA LEU A 53 -5.96 -1.81 2.31
C LEU A 53 -6.36 -2.75 3.43
N PHE A 54 -7.68 -2.97 3.54
CA PHE A 54 -8.26 -3.94 4.48
C PHE A 54 -9.22 -4.83 3.71
N THR A 55 -9.27 -6.09 4.06
CA THR A 55 -10.21 -7.03 3.43
C THR A 55 -10.78 -7.98 4.48
N ASN A 56 -11.96 -8.52 4.20
CA ASN A 56 -12.54 -9.59 5.01
C ASN A 56 -12.09 -10.97 4.52
N ASP A 57 -11.24 -11.04 3.49
CA ASP A 57 -10.74 -12.28 2.93
C ASP A 57 -9.27 -12.47 3.30
N GLY A 58 -9.02 -13.32 4.32
CA GLY A 58 -7.67 -13.57 4.81
C GLY A 58 -6.73 -14.18 3.77
N GLU A 59 -7.26 -15.00 2.86
CA GLU A 59 -6.46 -15.59 1.80
C GLU A 59 -5.97 -14.52 0.83
N LEU A 60 -6.86 -13.61 0.45
CA LEU A 60 -6.48 -12.49 -0.42
C LEU A 60 -5.41 -11.65 0.23
N ALA A 61 -5.60 -11.29 1.50
CA ALA A 61 -4.61 -10.51 2.24
C ALA A 61 -3.25 -11.20 2.27
N HIS A 62 -3.25 -12.50 2.56
CA HIS A 62 -2.02 -13.28 2.61
C HIS A 62 -1.29 -13.28 1.26
N ARG A 63 -2.02 -13.51 0.18
CA ARG A 63 -1.40 -13.55 -1.15
C ARG A 63 -0.88 -12.19 -1.60
N LEU A 64 -1.60 -11.12 -1.27
CA LEU A 64 -1.14 -9.77 -1.59
C LEU A 64 0.14 -9.41 -0.83
N MET A 65 0.26 -9.87 0.41
CA MET A 65 1.42 -9.58 1.25
C MET A 65 2.62 -10.49 0.98
N HIS A 66 2.40 -11.66 0.39
CA HIS A 66 3.47 -12.62 0.24
C HIS A 66 4.53 -12.11 -0.73
N PRO A 67 5.82 -12.07 -0.29
CA PRO A 67 6.88 -11.47 -1.11
C PRO A 67 7.04 -12.07 -2.50
N SER A 68 6.72 -13.34 -2.69
CA SER A 68 6.87 -14.00 -3.99
C SER A 68 5.93 -13.43 -5.05
N ASN A 69 4.85 -12.76 -4.66
CA ASN A 69 3.90 -12.19 -5.60
C ASN A 69 4.29 -10.80 -6.10
N GLU A 70 5.31 -10.20 -5.50
CA GLU A 70 5.95 -8.97 -5.98
C GLU A 70 4.96 -7.87 -6.39
N ILE A 71 3.97 -7.61 -5.52
CA ILE A 71 2.99 -6.55 -5.79
C ILE A 71 3.70 -5.20 -5.76
N GLU A 72 3.54 -4.42 -6.81
CA GLU A 72 4.17 -3.12 -6.92
C GLU A 72 3.49 -2.09 -6.04
N ARG A 73 4.28 -1.32 -5.30
CA ARG A 73 3.82 -0.17 -4.51
C ARG A 73 4.45 1.09 -5.07
N GLU A 74 3.74 2.17 -4.90
CA GLU A 74 4.23 3.47 -5.32
C GLU A 74 4.07 4.46 -4.18
N TYR A 75 5.12 5.25 -3.95
CA TYR A 75 5.15 6.23 -2.85
C TYR A 75 5.50 7.60 -3.38
N ALA A 76 4.88 8.63 -2.78
CA ALA A 76 5.35 10.00 -2.90
C ALA A 76 6.24 10.28 -1.69
N VAL A 77 7.45 10.76 -1.93
CA VAL A 77 8.46 10.91 -0.88
C VAL A 77 9.04 12.31 -0.95
N ARG A 78 8.96 13.05 0.16
CA ARG A 78 9.63 14.34 0.26
C ARG A 78 10.98 14.13 0.93
N VAL A 79 12.02 14.51 0.22
CA VAL A 79 13.41 14.25 0.63
C VAL A 79 14.10 15.57 0.88
N MET A 80 14.83 15.65 2.00
CA MET A 80 15.70 16.78 2.30
C MET A 80 17.08 16.50 1.75
N GLY A 81 17.56 17.41 0.91
CA GLY A 81 18.84 17.27 0.25
C GLY A 81 18.68 17.01 -1.22
N GLU A 82 19.81 16.98 -1.91
CA GLU A 82 19.81 16.83 -3.37
C GLU A 82 20.00 15.37 -3.77
N VAL A 83 19.05 14.88 -4.56
CA VAL A 83 19.18 13.56 -5.20
C VAL A 83 19.88 13.77 -6.54
N THR A 84 21.20 13.60 -6.53
CA THR A 84 22.02 13.76 -7.73
C THR A 84 21.78 12.63 -8.72
N PRO A 85 22.17 12.79 -10.00
CA PRO A 85 22.07 11.67 -10.95
C PRO A 85 22.79 10.41 -10.48
N GLU A 86 23.90 10.56 -9.77
CA GLU A 86 24.64 9.43 -9.24
C GLU A 86 23.81 8.70 -8.16
N ILE A 87 23.20 9.46 -7.26
CA ILE A 87 22.34 8.88 -6.22
C ILE A 87 21.15 8.16 -6.87
N MET A 88 20.52 8.78 -7.87
CA MET A 88 19.42 8.13 -8.59
C MET A 88 19.85 6.79 -9.18
N LEU A 89 21.03 6.78 -9.79
CA LEU A 89 21.56 5.56 -10.39
C LEU A 89 21.81 4.48 -9.32
N ASN A 90 22.39 4.86 -8.18
CA ASN A 90 22.63 3.92 -7.06
C ASN A 90 21.33 3.32 -6.56
N LEU A 91 20.30 4.15 -6.39
CA LEU A 91 19.00 3.69 -5.86
C LEU A 91 18.27 2.77 -6.83
N LYS A 92 18.47 2.94 -8.14
CA LYS A 92 17.87 2.07 -9.15
C LYS A 92 18.69 0.79 -9.36
N ARG A 93 20.01 0.89 -9.25
CA ARG A 93 20.91 -0.26 -9.44
C ARG A 93 20.85 -1.20 -8.23
N GLY A 94 20.65 -0.64 -7.05
CA GLY A 94 20.58 -1.38 -5.80
C GLY A 94 21.70 -1.03 -4.85
N VAL A 95 21.37 -0.99 -3.58
CA VAL A 95 22.31 -0.74 -2.49
C VAL A 95 22.16 -1.84 -1.45
N MET A 96 23.24 -2.13 -0.75
CA MET A 96 23.21 -3.13 0.31
C MET A 96 22.73 -2.48 1.59
N LEU A 97 21.61 -2.97 2.11
CA LEU A 97 21.10 -2.60 3.42
C LEU A 97 21.45 -3.73 4.41
N GLU A 98 21.13 -3.54 5.70
CA GLU A 98 21.43 -4.55 6.71
C GLU A 98 20.77 -5.90 6.40
N ASP A 99 19.58 -5.85 5.82
CA ASP A 99 18.78 -7.06 5.54
C ASP A 99 18.85 -7.49 4.06
N GLY A 100 19.84 -7.00 3.32
CA GLY A 100 20.09 -7.43 1.94
C GLY A 100 19.99 -6.30 0.94
N MET A 101 20.22 -6.66 -0.33
CA MET A 101 20.16 -5.70 -1.43
C MET A 101 18.75 -5.15 -1.56
N ALA A 102 18.64 -3.85 -1.83
CA ALA A 102 17.37 -3.17 -2.03
C ALA A 102 17.53 -2.13 -3.14
N GLN A 103 16.43 -1.88 -3.84
CA GLN A 103 16.43 -0.92 -4.94
C GLN A 103 15.04 -0.40 -5.19
N PHE A 104 14.95 0.75 -5.84
CA PHE A 104 13.70 1.19 -6.45
C PHE A 104 13.65 0.68 -7.89
N ASP A 105 12.48 0.20 -8.30
CA ASP A 105 12.26 -0.13 -9.71
C ASP A 105 12.18 1.14 -10.55
N ASP A 106 11.72 2.23 -9.95
CA ASP A 106 11.71 3.54 -10.59
C ASP A 106 11.78 4.63 -9.55
N ILE A 107 12.35 5.77 -9.93
CA ILE A 107 12.39 7.00 -9.13
C ILE A 107 12.33 8.20 -10.07
N VAL A 108 11.35 9.07 -9.84
CA VAL A 108 11.09 10.24 -10.70
C VAL A 108 10.96 11.48 -9.81
N GLU A 109 11.67 12.53 -10.15
CA GLU A 109 11.52 13.81 -9.45
C GLU A 109 10.20 14.47 -9.85
N LYS A 110 9.48 15.02 -8.86
CA LYS A 110 8.17 15.64 -9.07
C LYS A 110 8.14 17.11 -8.68
N GLY A 111 9.27 17.68 -8.31
CA GLY A 111 9.37 19.10 -7.99
C GLY A 111 9.47 19.35 -6.50
N GLY A 112 9.41 20.63 -6.12
CA GLY A 112 9.56 21.05 -4.73
C GLY A 112 10.29 22.38 -4.66
N GLU A 113 10.63 22.81 -3.44
CA GLU A 113 11.31 24.07 -3.22
C GLU A 113 12.53 23.88 -2.32
N GLY A 114 13.63 24.57 -2.67
CA GLY A 114 14.85 24.56 -1.90
C GLY A 114 15.40 23.15 -1.74
N ILE A 115 15.67 22.74 -0.52
CA ILE A 115 16.23 21.43 -0.22
C ILE A 115 15.15 20.35 -0.13
N ASN A 116 13.87 20.74 -0.12
CA ASN A 116 12.76 19.80 0.00
C ASN A 116 12.18 19.51 -1.38
N LYS A 117 12.41 18.30 -1.87
CA LYS A 117 11.90 17.89 -3.18
C LYS A 117 11.11 16.61 -3.08
N TRP A 118 10.08 16.51 -3.92
CA TRP A 118 9.24 15.34 -3.98
C TRP A 118 9.70 14.40 -5.08
N TYR A 119 9.65 13.12 -4.77
CA TYR A 119 9.95 12.04 -5.71
C TYR A 119 8.82 11.04 -5.68
N GLN A 120 8.58 10.37 -6.81
CA GLN A 120 7.73 9.18 -6.82
C GLN A 120 8.61 7.98 -7.05
N VAL A 121 8.46 6.97 -6.19
CA VAL A 121 9.27 5.77 -6.25
C VAL A 121 8.39 4.54 -6.33
N LYS A 122 8.85 3.53 -7.04
CA LYS A 122 8.17 2.24 -7.19
C LYS A 122 9.06 1.13 -6.71
N LEU A 123 8.47 0.17 -5.99
CA LEU A 123 9.18 -1.03 -5.60
C LEU A 123 8.19 -2.18 -5.42
N LYS A 124 8.71 -3.41 -5.48
CA LYS A 124 7.88 -4.63 -5.47
C LYS A 124 7.98 -5.40 -4.17
N GLU A 125 8.42 -4.76 -3.11
CA GLU A 125 8.52 -5.36 -1.80
C GLU A 125 8.28 -4.31 -0.74
N GLY A 126 8.11 -4.73 0.51
CA GLY A 126 7.82 -3.80 1.59
C GLY A 126 8.53 -4.19 2.87
N ARG A 127 9.86 -4.24 2.83
CA ARG A 127 10.64 -4.49 4.04
C ARG A 127 10.51 -3.32 4.99
N ASN A 128 10.75 -3.58 6.27
CA ASN A 128 10.61 -2.58 7.33
C ASN A 128 11.38 -1.30 6.98
N ARG A 129 10.68 -0.19 6.88
CA ARG A 129 11.22 1.15 6.60
C ARG A 129 12.12 1.22 5.36
N GLU A 130 11.83 0.39 4.38
CA GLU A 130 12.72 0.21 3.22
C GLU A 130 12.91 1.50 2.41
N VAL A 131 11.84 2.23 2.13
CA VAL A 131 11.94 3.48 1.36
C VAL A 131 12.83 4.49 2.10
N ARG A 132 12.62 4.63 3.41
CA ARG A 132 13.42 5.55 4.23
C ARG A 132 14.88 5.13 4.27
N ARG A 133 15.13 3.83 4.45
CA ARG A 133 16.51 3.31 4.54
C ARG A 133 17.26 3.45 3.21
N LEU A 134 16.53 3.31 2.08
CA LEU A 134 17.15 3.50 0.78
C LEU A 134 17.67 4.93 0.62
N PHE A 135 16.88 5.93 0.95
CA PHE A 135 17.33 7.32 0.87
C PHE A 135 18.42 7.60 1.91
N GLU A 136 18.28 7.08 3.12
CA GLU A 136 19.27 7.28 4.17
C GLU A 136 20.63 6.68 3.81
N SER A 137 20.65 5.58 3.05
CA SER A 137 21.89 4.97 2.59
C SER A 137 22.71 5.90 1.70
N GLN A 138 22.08 6.92 1.14
CA GLN A 138 22.70 7.92 0.28
C GLN A 138 22.90 9.26 0.99
N GLY A 139 22.75 9.27 2.31
CA GLY A 139 22.95 10.48 3.12
C GLY A 139 21.79 11.45 3.07
N LEU A 140 20.62 11.00 2.66
CA LEU A 140 19.42 11.83 2.53
C LEU A 140 18.41 11.49 3.62
N LYS A 141 17.55 12.46 3.96
CA LYS A 141 16.52 12.27 4.96
C LYS A 141 15.14 12.39 4.34
N VAL A 142 14.27 11.45 4.63
CA VAL A 142 12.86 11.48 4.21
C VAL A 142 12.08 12.28 5.24
N SER A 143 11.46 13.39 4.82
CA SER A 143 10.65 14.23 5.72
C SER A 143 9.17 13.93 5.61
N ARG A 144 8.70 13.34 4.50
CA ARG A 144 7.32 12.90 4.30
C ARG A 144 7.30 11.64 3.47
N LEU A 145 6.40 10.72 3.80
CA LEU A 145 6.24 9.47 3.06
C LEU A 145 4.77 9.12 2.96
N LEU A 146 4.28 9.03 1.73
CA LEU A 146 2.87 8.79 1.45
C LEU A 146 2.76 7.65 0.44
N ARG A 147 2.15 6.52 0.84
CA ARG A 147 1.89 5.47 -0.15
C ARG A 147 0.68 5.86 -0.98
N ILE A 148 0.86 5.93 -2.29
CA ILE A 148 -0.17 6.40 -3.22
C ILE A 148 -0.76 5.29 -4.08
N ARG A 149 -0.14 4.12 -4.11
CA ARG A 149 -0.66 2.99 -4.89
C ARG A 149 -0.18 1.67 -4.28
N TYR A 150 -1.05 0.69 -4.33
CA TYR A 150 -0.75 -0.69 -3.97
C TYR A 150 -1.37 -1.59 -5.03
N GLY A 151 -0.53 -2.21 -5.86
CA GLY A 151 -1.00 -3.00 -6.99
C GLY A 151 -1.81 -2.16 -7.95
N SER A 152 -3.04 -2.57 -8.20
CA SER A 152 -3.95 -1.88 -9.11
C SER A 152 -4.76 -0.77 -8.44
N VAL A 153 -4.58 -0.56 -7.12
CA VAL A 153 -5.39 0.38 -6.35
C VAL A 153 -4.60 1.65 -6.09
N SER A 154 -5.10 2.78 -6.57
CA SER A 154 -4.48 4.10 -6.35
C SER A 154 -5.30 4.91 -5.38
N LEU A 155 -4.62 5.72 -4.59
CA LEU A 155 -5.26 6.62 -3.63
C LEU A 155 -5.93 7.76 -4.42
N PRO A 156 -7.27 7.88 -4.37
CA PRO A 156 -7.94 8.92 -5.14
C PRO A 156 -7.77 10.29 -4.48
N ARG A 157 -7.81 11.34 -5.31
CA ARG A 157 -7.64 12.72 -4.83
C ARG A 157 -8.69 13.13 -3.83
N GLU A 158 -9.93 12.66 -4.03
CA GLU A 158 -11.06 13.06 -3.21
C GLU A 158 -11.09 12.38 -1.85
N LEU A 159 -10.30 11.33 -1.64
CA LEU A 159 -10.26 10.65 -0.35
C LEU A 159 -9.38 11.45 0.62
N ARG A 160 -9.98 11.86 1.73
CA ARG A 160 -9.29 12.65 2.74
C ARG A 160 -8.61 11.76 3.77
N THR A 161 -7.57 12.30 4.38
CA THR A 161 -6.85 11.59 5.45
C THR A 161 -7.81 11.18 6.56
N GLY A 162 -7.63 9.96 7.06
CA GLY A 162 -8.48 9.42 8.11
C GLY A 162 -9.83 8.88 7.62
N ARG A 163 -10.04 8.85 6.33
CA ARG A 163 -11.29 8.36 5.72
C ARG A 163 -11.04 7.10 4.93
N TYR A 164 -12.12 6.39 4.60
CA TYR A 164 -12.03 5.17 3.80
C TYR A 164 -13.03 5.21 2.66
N LEU A 165 -12.76 4.40 1.64
CA LEU A 165 -13.69 4.12 0.55
C LEU A 165 -13.72 2.61 0.35
N GLU A 166 -14.89 2.08 0.05
CA GLU A 166 -15.02 0.67 -0.28
C GLU A 166 -14.82 0.50 -1.78
N LEU A 167 -14.02 -0.50 -2.17
CA LEU A 167 -13.80 -0.80 -3.58
C LEU A 167 -15.04 -1.45 -4.18
N ASP A 168 -15.30 -1.15 -5.44
CA ASP A 168 -16.37 -1.82 -6.16
C ASP A 168 -15.92 -3.21 -6.64
N ARG A 169 -16.84 -3.98 -7.21
CA ARG A 169 -16.57 -5.35 -7.63
C ARG A 169 -15.45 -5.44 -8.65
N ARG A 170 -15.42 -4.53 -9.61
CA ARG A 170 -14.40 -4.53 -10.65
C ARG A 170 -13.01 -4.30 -10.07
N GLU A 171 -12.90 -3.34 -9.18
CA GLU A 171 -11.64 -3.03 -8.51
C GLU A 171 -11.16 -4.21 -7.67
N ILE A 172 -12.09 -4.86 -6.97
CA ILE A 172 -11.77 -6.06 -6.16
C ILE A 172 -11.26 -7.18 -7.06
N ASP A 173 -11.96 -7.45 -8.15
CA ASP A 173 -11.58 -8.55 -9.05
C ASP A 173 -10.24 -8.28 -9.73
N THR A 174 -9.98 -7.03 -10.10
CA THR A 174 -8.70 -6.65 -10.70
C THR A 174 -7.55 -6.89 -9.73
N LEU A 175 -7.71 -6.46 -8.48
CA LEU A 175 -6.68 -6.64 -7.47
C LEU A 175 -6.47 -8.13 -7.16
N ALA A 176 -7.55 -8.88 -6.98
CA ALA A 176 -7.48 -10.31 -6.71
C ALA A 176 -6.83 -11.07 -7.87
N GLY A 177 -7.07 -10.61 -9.09
CA GLY A 177 -6.47 -11.20 -10.29
C GLY A 177 -4.95 -11.12 -10.31
N LEU A 178 -4.37 -10.11 -9.65
CA LEU A 178 -2.91 -9.98 -9.58
C LEU A 178 -2.27 -11.14 -8.80
N VAL A 179 -3.03 -11.80 -7.94
CA VAL A 179 -2.54 -12.93 -7.14
C VAL A 179 -3.27 -14.22 -7.47
N ASN A 180 -3.82 -14.29 -8.68
CA ASN A 180 -4.46 -15.49 -9.24
C ASN A 180 -5.69 -15.96 -8.47
N ILE A 181 -6.42 -15.04 -7.89
CA ILE A 181 -7.71 -15.34 -7.27
C ILE A 181 -8.80 -14.94 -8.25
N ARG A 182 -9.65 -15.89 -8.59
CA ARG A 182 -10.74 -15.67 -9.54
C ARG A 182 -11.90 -14.94 -8.87
N PRO A 183 -12.69 -14.17 -9.63
CA PRO A 183 -13.89 -13.55 -9.09
C PRO A 183 -14.81 -14.60 -8.49
N ARG A 184 -15.44 -14.28 -7.34
CA ARG A 184 -16.45 -15.13 -6.76
C ARG A 184 -17.73 -15.00 -7.59
N GLN A 185 -18.29 -16.14 -7.98
CA GLN A 185 -19.56 -16.13 -8.66
C GLN A 185 -20.67 -15.81 -7.65
N GLY A 186 -21.64 -15.02 -8.11
CA GLY A 186 -22.80 -14.73 -7.27
C GLY A 186 -23.63 -16.00 -7.06
N THR A 187 -24.30 -16.08 -5.94
CA THR A 187 -25.22 -17.16 -5.65
C THR A 187 -26.56 -16.83 -6.26
N GLY A 188 -26.94 -17.51 -7.26
CA GLY A 188 -28.19 -17.20 -7.79
C GLY A 188 -28.38 -17.18 -9.17
N LEU A 189 -28.43 -16.82 -8.96
CA LEU A 189 -28.70 -16.86 -9.93
C LEU A 189 -28.45 -16.88 -10.85
N TYR A 190 -27.85 -16.86 -10.95
CA TYR A 190 -27.48 -16.65 -11.62
C TYR A 190 -26.97 -17.03 -12.04
N GLY A 191 -26.94 -17.26 -11.77
CA GLY A 191 -26.68 -17.38 -12.06
C GLY A 191 -26.37 -17.55 -12.46
N ILE A 192 -26.74 -17.67 -12.72
CA ILE A 192 -26.83 -17.60 -13.15
C ILE A 192 -26.35 -17.56 -13.62
N GLU A 193 -26.27 -17.48 -13.59
CA GLU A 193 -26.15 -17.16 -13.88
C GLU A 193 -25.49 -17.53 -14.30
N ILE A 194 -25.63 -17.95 -14.49
CA ILE A 194 -25.55 -18.02 -14.76
C ILE A 194 -25.14 -18.52 -15.23
N GLY A 195 -25.21 -19.18 -15.36
CA GLY A 195 -25.42 -19.19 -15.59
C GLY A 195 -25.02 -19.66 -15.97
N ARG A 196 -25.11 -19.79 -16.23
CA ARG A 196 -25.43 -19.75 -16.34
C ARG A 196 -25.26 -20.04 -16.78
N ALA A 197 -25.52 -20.57 -17.01
CA ALA A 197 -25.92 -20.49 -17.19
C ALA A 197 -25.61 -20.65 -17.37
N HIS A 198 -25.58 -20.99 -17.49
CA HIS A 198 -25.94 -20.65 -17.25
C HIS A 198 -25.82 -20.79 -17.42
N VAL A 199 -25.69 -20.98 -17.58
CA VAL A 199 -26.23 -20.89 -17.59
C VAL A 199 -26.21 -20.58 -17.71
#